data_69feead44b36a19c8b1493e11a8b729b
#
_entry.id   69feead44b36a19c8b1493e11a8b729b
#
_cell.length_a   1.000
_cell.length_b   1.000
_cell.length_c   1.000
_cell.angle_alpha   90.00
_cell.angle_beta   90.00
_cell.angle_gamma   90.00
#
_symmetry.space_group_name_H-M   'P 1'
#
loop_
_entity.id
_entity.type
_entity.pdbx_description
1 polymer ?
#
loop_
_entity_poly.entity_id
_entity_poly.type
_entity_poly.pdbx_seq_one_letter_code
_entity_poly.pdbx_strand_id
1 'polypeptide(L)'
;MGLNNRLQIGDVSNNGQVEIVDEDRLCYLVRSTSRGASGLRTISKRLLEEYVNYWSEHPEASSESARQALSGGSEIDKFEYGYTSTLSVMAQMVLQSTHKVNNKVSCLPLQQIFYGAPGTGKSFTINQEIKGEDVIRTTFHPDSDYSSFVGAYKPTTREITMRDLSGNPVIERGQILTEEKIVYEFVPQAFLQAYIEAWKKYAACDEGNPQRQFLVIEEINRGNCAQVFGDLFQLLDRNHSGFSDYPVKADSDMQRYLVKAFKGKSIPQADAINRLYGGRDVVREVLEGKILLLPNNLFIWATMNTSDQSLFPIDSAFKRRWDWSYMPISDAKKGYVIDVAGSRYDWWQFLEKINEKIENTTNSEDKKLGYFFCKARGGVISTETFVGKVVFYLWNDVFKDYEFSDAIFVDTVDGGKLSFAKFYTEEGGNVKVNTDKVRMFLTNLGLTPLEETDADADDKLGAELEGNGVVDRSRYSFNGSGRYGKSALGLTIMETYINQHKNLKFEEIKKIFPDSMLHGISGPGLIVEDTTDLQSYSRYYKRGYTSNDDIKYSIFKQWTIGNIPSIIQFAKEQNWSVEKL
;
A
#
# COMPACT_ATOMS: atom_id res chain seq x y z
N MET A 1 3.90 17.45 -13.11
CA MET A 1 4.91 16.60 -12.42
C MET A 1 6.21 17.38 -12.39
N GLY A 2 6.71 17.76 -11.20
CA GLY A 2 7.92 18.59 -11.12
C GLY A 2 9.16 17.83 -11.58
N LEU A 3 10.03 18.52 -12.32
CA LEU A 3 11.34 18.03 -12.81
C LEU A 3 12.37 17.76 -11.68
N ASN A 4 12.01 17.96 -10.42
CA ASN A 4 12.91 17.74 -9.30
C ASN A 4 13.38 16.28 -9.33
N ASN A 5 14.65 16.06 -9.67
CA ASN A 5 15.43 14.83 -9.67
C ASN A 5 15.51 14.01 -10.99
N ARG A 6 15.24 14.57 -12.18
CA ARG A 6 15.41 13.81 -13.42
C ARG A 6 16.78 13.97 -14.11
N LEU A 7 17.48 15.07 -13.88
CA LEU A 7 18.85 15.30 -14.32
C LEU A 7 19.72 15.65 -13.13
N GLN A 8 20.94 15.11 -13.09
CA GLN A 8 21.88 15.30 -11.98
C GLN A 8 23.19 15.90 -12.47
N ILE A 9 23.94 16.51 -11.55
CA ILE A 9 25.30 16.99 -11.84
C ILE A 9 26.14 15.81 -12.32
N GLY A 10 26.80 15.97 -13.47
CA GLY A 10 27.56 14.93 -14.14
C GLY A 10 26.81 14.17 -15.23
N ASP A 11 25.49 14.35 -15.38
CA ASP A 11 24.75 13.76 -16.51
C ASP A 11 25.27 14.33 -17.83
N VAL A 12 25.55 13.43 -18.78
CA VAL A 12 26.04 13.77 -20.12
C VAL A 12 25.10 13.20 -21.16
N SER A 13 24.76 14.00 -22.20
CA SER A 13 23.95 13.52 -23.31
C SER A 13 24.63 12.39 -24.08
N ASN A 14 23.85 11.49 -24.68
CA ASN A 14 24.35 10.32 -25.43
C ASN A 14 25.40 10.66 -26.52
N ASN A 15 25.35 11.87 -27.06
CA ASN A 15 26.31 12.36 -28.06
C ASN A 15 27.44 13.21 -27.44
N GLY A 16 27.53 13.34 -26.12
CA GLY A 16 28.52 14.13 -25.39
C GLY A 16 28.42 15.64 -25.62
N GLN A 17 27.33 16.15 -26.17
CA GLN A 17 27.19 17.57 -26.51
C GLN A 17 26.70 18.46 -25.36
N VAL A 18 26.07 17.89 -24.35
CA VAL A 18 25.57 18.60 -23.16
C VAL A 18 25.93 17.83 -21.91
N GLU A 19 26.49 18.52 -20.93
CA GLU A 19 26.85 18.01 -19.60
C GLU A 19 26.27 18.93 -18.53
N ILE A 20 25.63 18.37 -17.51
CA ILE A 20 25.16 19.11 -16.33
C ILE A 20 26.35 19.35 -15.40
N VAL A 21 26.74 20.61 -15.22
CA VAL A 21 27.93 20.99 -14.43
C VAL A 21 27.55 21.36 -13.01
N ASP A 22 26.40 22.03 -12.84
CA ASP A 22 25.90 22.47 -11.54
C ASP A 22 24.38 22.67 -11.62
N GLU A 23 23.71 22.74 -10.46
CA GLU A 23 22.28 23.04 -10.39
C GLU A 23 21.93 23.86 -9.14
N ASP A 24 20.93 24.71 -9.28
CA ASP A 24 20.27 25.37 -8.15
C ASP A 24 18.77 25.05 -8.13
N ARG A 25 18.02 25.74 -7.26
CA ARG A 25 16.58 25.53 -7.11
C ARG A 25 15.78 25.79 -8.40
N LEU A 26 16.26 26.69 -9.26
CA LEU A 26 15.51 27.19 -10.42
C LEU A 26 16.15 26.83 -11.76
N CYS A 27 17.46 26.58 -11.80
CA CYS A 27 18.23 26.43 -13.03
C CYS A 27 19.23 25.28 -12.98
N TYR A 28 19.61 24.81 -14.17
CA TYR A 28 20.81 23.99 -14.41
C TYR A 28 21.91 24.85 -15.02
N LEU A 29 23.16 24.71 -14.56
CA LEU A 29 24.34 25.20 -15.26
C LEU A 29 24.88 24.06 -16.14
N VAL A 30 24.88 24.23 -17.44
CA VAL A 30 25.27 23.20 -18.38
C VAL A 30 26.43 23.62 -19.25
N ARG A 31 27.33 22.67 -19.56
CA ARG A 31 28.37 22.83 -20.58
C ARG A 31 27.84 22.26 -21.89
N SER A 32 27.78 23.06 -22.91
CA SER A 32 27.33 22.66 -24.24
C SER A 32 28.46 22.80 -25.27
N THR A 33 28.60 21.80 -26.13
CA THR A 33 29.50 21.79 -27.28
C THR A 33 28.76 21.75 -28.60
N SER A 34 27.43 21.89 -28.60
CA SER A 34 26.61 21.89 -29.81
C SER A 34 26.91 23.11 -30.71
N ARG A 35 26.83 22.91 -32.04
CA ARG A 35 27.10 23.98 -33.04
C ARG A 35 26.21 25.21 -32.78
N GLY A 36 26.84 26.37 -32.62
CA GLY A 36 26.17 27.65 -32.34
C GLY A 36 25.80 27.86 -30.86
N ALA A 37 26.13 26.92 -29.96
CA ALA A 37 25.76 26.97 -28.57
C ALA A 37 26.86 26.41 -27.64
N SER A 38 28.15 26.62 -27.97
CA SER A 38 29.27 26.18 -27.15
C SER A 38 29.51 27.06 -25.92
N GLY A 39 29.84 26.46 -24.77
CA GLY A 39 30.18 27.13 -23.51
C GLY A 39 29.26 26.79 -22.35
N LEU A 40 29.46 27.48 -21.21
CA LEU A 40 28.60 27.37 -20.04
C LEU A 40 27.32 28.17 -20.21
N ARG A 41 26.18 27.60 -19.82
CA ARG A 41 24.86 28.19 -19.98
C ARG A 41 23.98 27.87 -18.80
N THR A 42 23.11 28.81 -18.46
CA THR A 42 22.08 28.62 -17.45
C THR A 42 20.77 28.26 -18.15
N ILE A 43 20.17 27.12 -17.79
CA ILE A 43 18.91 26.64 -18.33
C ILE A 43 17.87 26.61 -17.23
N SER A 44 16.78 27.32 -17.41
CA SER A 44 15.65 27.32 -16.49
C SER A 44 14.98 25.94 -16.43
N LYS A 45 14.75 25.43 -15.20
CA LYS A 45 14.04 24.17 -14.97
C LYS A 45 12.60 24.26 -15.49
N ARG A 46 11.96 25.43 -15.40
CA ARG A 46 10.61 25.66 -15.93
C ARG A 46 10.57 25.51 -17.45
N LEU A 47 11.49 26.14 -18.17
CA LEU A 47 11.58 26.01 -19.64
C LEU A 47 11.87 24.58 -20.08
N LEU A 48 12.74 23.88 -19.37
CA LEU A 48 13.01 22.47 -19.67
C LEU A 48 11.74 21.63 -19.49
N GLU A 49 10.92 21.90 -18.48
CA GLU A 49 9.64 21.21 -18.24
C GLU A 49 8.65 21.47 -19.38
N GLU A 50 8.54 22.69 -19.85
CA GLU A 50 7.71 23.05 -20.99
C GLU A 50 8.12 22.30 -22.27
N TYR A 51 9.44 22.20 -22.54
CA TYR A 51 9.97 21.43 -23.67
C TYR A 51 9.74 19.93 -23.56
N VAL A 52 9.91 19.37 -22.37
CA VAL A 52 9.63 17.93 -22.08
C VAL A 52 8.15 17.61 -22.30
N ASN A 53 7.25 18.45 -21.79
CA ASN A 53 5.80 18.25 -21.94
C ASN A 53 5.41 18.35 -23.42
N TYR A 54 5.88 19.36 -24.15
CA TYR A 54 5.60 19.50 -25.57
C TYR A 54 6.05 18.27 -26.38
N TRP A 55 7.27 17.76 -26.15
CA TRP A 55 7.76 16.60 -26.87
C TRP A 55 7.19 15.26 -26.41
N SER A 56 6.67 15.18 -25.19
CA SER A 56 5.92 13.99 -24.77
C SER A 56 4.61 13.83 -25.58
N GLU A 57 4.02 14.97 -25.98
CA GLU A 57 2.79 15.03 -26.80
C GLU A 57 3.07 15.02 -28.31
N HIS A 58 4.26 15.49 -28.74
CA HIS A 58 4.65 15.62 -30.14
C HIS A 58 6.04 15.00 -30.40
N PRO A 59 6.20 13.68 -30.30
CA PRO A 59 7.53 13.03 -30.36
C PRO A 59 8.30 13.24 -31.66
N GLU A 60 7.63 13.51 -32.76
CA GLU A 60 8.24 13.78 -34.09
C GLU A 60 8.53 15.26 -34.37
N ALA A 61 8.26 16.14 -33.38
CA ALA A 61 8.46 17.58 -33.60
C ALA A 61 9.95 17.95 -33.70
N SER A 62 10.29 18.92 -34.53
CA SER A 62 11.64 19.50 -34.59
C SER A 62 11.87 20.45 -33.42
N SER A 63 13.15 20.72 -33.09
CA SER A 63 13.52 21.74 -32.09
C SER A 63 12.97 23.12 -32.43
N GLU A 64 12.88 23.45 -33.69
CA GLU A 64 12.35 24.72 -34.17
C GLU A 64 10.82 24.77 -34.03
N SER A 65 10.14 23.65 -34.30
CA SER A 65 8.68 23.56 -34.10
C SER A 65 8.32 23.70 -32.63
N ALA A 66 9.09 23.06 -31.72
CA ALA A 66 8.91 23.20 -30.27
C ALA A 66 9.11 24.66 -29.83
N ARG A 67 10.17 25.32 -30.32
CA ARG A 67 10.41 26.73 -30.03
C ARG A 67 9.27 27.63 -30.49
N GLN A 68 8.77 27.45 -31.70
CA GLN A 68 7.67 28.27 -32.24
C GLN A 68 6.37 28.06 -31.46
N ALA A 69 6.06 26.84 -31.09
CA ALA A 69 4.86 26.51 -30.33
C ALA A 69 4.89 27.09 -28.90
N LEU A 70 6.04 27.01 -28.21
CA LEU A 70 6.17 27.43 -26.82
C LEU A 70 6.40 28.94 -26.68
N SER A 71 7.04 29.60 -27.67
CA SER A 71 7.31 31.04 -27.61
C SER A 71 6.16 31.92 -28.11
N GLY A 72 5.06 31.35 -28.58
CA GLY A 72 3.95 32.12 -29.12
C GLY A 72 4.32 33.04 -30.31
N GLY A 73 5.54 32.93 -30.83
CA GLY A 73 6.03 33.72 -31.98
C GLY A 73 6.45 35.15 -31.64
N SER A 74 6.52 35.56 -30.36
CA SER A 74 6.92 36.93 -29.99
C SER A 74 8.44 37.12 -29.94
N GLU A 75 8.92 38.36 -30.25
CA GLU A 75 10.37 38.67 -30.24
C GLU A 75 10.99 38.69 -28.81
N ILE A 76 10.19 38.94 -27.81
CA ILE A 76 10.60 38.95 -26.38
C ILE A 76 11.01 37.55 -25.96
N ASP A 77 10.32 36.53 -26.44
CA ASP A 77 10.56 35.14 -26.10
C ASP A 77 11.85 34.56 -26.72
N LYS A 78 12.44 35.22 -27.72
CA LYS A 78 13.73 34.78 -28.29
C LYS A 78 14.88 34.76 -27.27
N PHE A 79 14.82 35.59 -26.26
CA PHE A 79 15.86 35.65 -25.23
C PHE A 79 15.72 34.50 -24.22
N GLU A 80 14.51 34.17 -23.81
CA GLU A 80 14.22 33.04 -22.93
C GLU A 80 14.41 31.69 -23.62
N TYR A 81 14.01 31.58 -24.89
CA TYR A 81 14.08 30.34 -25.68
C TYR A 81 15.31 30.27 -26.62
N GLY A 82 16.30 31.17 -26.45
CA GLY A 82 17.47 31.28 -27.31
C GLY A 82 18.43 30.08 -27.33
N TYR A 83 18.27 29.13 -26.43
CA TYR A 83 19.10 27.92 -26.32
C TYR A 83 18.37 26.66 -26.77
N THR A 84 17.56 26.74 -27.79
CA THR A 84 16.69 25.69 -28.34
C THR A 84 17.40 24.35 -28.52
N SER A 85 18.62 24.36 -29.07
CA SER A 85 19.40 23.13 -29.28
C SER A 85 19.80 22.47 -27.98
N THR A 86 20.20 23.24 -26.95
CA THR A 86 20.56 22.72 -25.63
C THR A 86 19.33 22.21 -24.87
N LEU A 87 18.24 23.00 -24.88
CA LEU A 87 16.95 22.61 -24.31
C LEU A 87 16.41 21.33 -24.95
N SER A 88 16.49 21.23 -26.27
CA SER A 88 16.07 20.07 -27.03
C SER A 88 16.86 18.80 -26.62
N VAL A 89 18.19 18.92 -26.53
CA VAL A 89 19.03 17.80 -26.10
C VAL A 89 18.72 17.40 -24.64
N MET A 90 18.56 18.37 -23.74
CA MET A 90 18.20 18.09 -22.34
C MET A 90 16.80 17.48 -22.21
N ALA A 91 15.82 17.96 -22.98
CA ALA A 91 14.49 17.38 -22.99
C ALA A 91 14.51 15.93 -23.51
N GLN A 92 15.32 15.63 -24.54
CA GLN A 92 15.53 14.26 -24.99
C GLN A 92 16.23 13.40 -23.96
N MET A 93 17.21 13.92 -23.22
CA MET A 93 17.83 13.20 -22.09
C MET A 93 16.77 12.83 -21.04
N VAL A 94 15.88 13.76 -20.69
CA VAL A 94 14.77 13.50 -19.76
C VAL A 94 13.80 12.45 -20.32
N LEU A 95 13.40 12.57 -21.59
CA LEU A 95 12.47 11.63 -22.24
C LEU A 95 13.10 10.24 -22.43
N GLN A 96 14.37 10.16 -22.82
CA GLN A 96 15.08 8.89 -22.95
C GLN A 96 15.32 8.23 -21.59
N SER A 97 15.56 9.02 -20.54
CA SER A 97 15.57 8.49 -19.17
C SER A 97 14.20 7.98 -18.76
N THR A 98 13.09 8.59 -19.24
CA THR A 98 11.73 8.09 -19.05
C THR A 98 11.40 6.87 -19.92
N HIS A 99 11.93 6.73 -21.11
CA HIS A 99 11.77 5.51 -21.94
C HIS A 99 12.62 4.32 -21.45
N LYS A 100 13.78 4.58 -20.86
CA LYS A 100 14.51 3.56 -20.07
C LYS A 100 13.80 3.23 -18.75
N VAL A 101 12.90 4.10 -18.29
CA VAL A 101 12.11 4.03 -17.04
C VAL A 101 10.65 3.58 -17.28
N ASN A 102 10.29 3.02 -18.43
CA ASN A 102 9.13 2.15 -18.52
C ASN A 102 9.37 0.74 -17.92
N ASN A 103 10.56 0.43 -17.51
CA ASN A 103 10.80 -0.27 -16.26
C ASN A 103 10.80 0.80 -15.16
N LYS A 104 9.76 0.86 -14.37
CA LYS A 104 9.60 1.65 -13.17
C LYS A 104 10.70 1.31 -12.16
N VAL A 105 11.92 1.79 -12.38
CA VAL A 105 12.89 1.98 -11.30
C VAL A 105 12.46 3.27 -10.60
N SER A 106 11.37 3.19 -9.82
CA SER A 106 11.20 4.13 -8.74
C SER A 106 12.49 4.05 -7.94
N CYS A 107 13.19 5.17 -7.79
CA CYS A 107 14.32 5.26 -6.89
C CYS A 107 13.74 5.12 -5.48
N LEU A 108 13.52 3.86 -5.05
CA LEU A 108 13.00 3.57 -3.73
C LEU A 108 14.03 4.04 -2.71
N PRO A 109 13.61 4.71 -1.65
CA PRO A 109 14.51 5.08 -0.56
C PRO A 109 15.21 3.84 -0.01
N LEU A 110 16.53 3.92 0.16
CA LEU A 110 17.30 2.81 0.73
C LEU A 110 16.91 2.52 2.18
N GLN A 111 16.52 3.56 2.92
CA GLN A 111 16.07 3.47 4.31
C GLN A 111 14.80 4.29 4.46
N GLN A 112 13.70 3.65 4.86
CA GLN A 112 12.41 4.33 4.98
C GLN A 112 11.61 3.85 6.19
N ILE A 113 11.04 4.81 6.92
CA ILE A 113 10.09 4.54 8.00
C ILE A 113 8.70 4.97 7.58
N PHE A 114 7.76 4.04 7.54
CA PHE A 114 6.33 4.30 7.39
C PHE A 114 5.71 4.49 8.76
N TYR A 115 5.22 5.68 9.05
CA TYR A 115 4.71 6.01 10.38
C TYR A 115 3.29 6.57 10.33
N GLY A 116 2.56 6.43 11.43
CA GLY A 116 1.19 6.92 11.59
C GLY A 116 0.39 6.08 12.57
N ALA A 117 -0.88 6.43 12.74
CA ALA A 117 -1.81 5.77 13.65
C ALA A 117 -1.95 4.25 13.37
N PRO A 118 -2.35 3.44 14.37
CA PRO A 118 -2.60 2.02 14.16
C PRO A 118 -3.75 1.81 13.16
N GLY A 119 -3.56 0.85 12.25
CA GLY A 119 -4.57 0.53 11.24
C GLY A 119 -4.59 1.43 10.00
N THR A 120 -3.55 2.24 9.76
CA THR A 120 -3.43 3.05 8.52
C THR A 120 -2.94 2.25 7.31
N GLY A 121 -2.58 0.97 7.48
CA GLY A 121 -2.17 0.11 6.36
C GLY A 121 -0.67 0.11 6.06
N LYS A 122 0.19 0.56 6.97
CA LYS A 122 1.66 0.64 6.80
C LYS A 122 2.27 -0.63 6.20
N SER A 123 2.13 -1.77 6.87
CA SER A 123 2.69 -3.05 6.40
C SER A 123 2.06 -3.53 5.08
N PHE A 124 0.80 -3.19 4.82
CA PHE A 124 0.15 -3.49 3.55
C PHE A 124 0.78 -2.69 2.41
N THR A 125 1.02 -1.40 2.61
CA THR A 125 1.68 -0.52 1.61
C THR A 125 3.08 -1.03 1.31
N ILE A 126 3.89 -1.35 2.33
CA ILE A 126 5.20 -1.97 2.12
C ILE A 126 5.07 -3.23 1.25
N ASN A 127 4.16 -4.14 1.58
CA ASN A 127 3.95 -5.38 0.82
C ASN A 127 3.55 -5.15 -0.64
N GLN A 128 2.81 -4.09 -0.93
CA GLN A 128 2.45 -3.75 -2.31
C GLN A 128 3.65 -3.19 -3.09
N GLU A 129 4.43 -2.32 -2.46
CA GLU A 129 5.57 -1.66 -3.10
C GLU A 129 6.72 -2.63 -3.41
N ILE A 130 6.96 -3.63 -2.52
CA ILE A 130 8.04 -4.62 -2.67
C ILE A 130 7.53 -5.98 -3.17
N LYS A 131 6.37 -5.99 -3.82
CA LYS A 131 5.79 -7.23 -4.37
C LYS A 131 6.71 -7.87 -5.40
N GLY A 132 7.11 -9.11 -5.15
CA GLY A 132 8.00 -9.86 -6.04
C GLY A 132 9.50 -9.70 -5.72
N GLU A 133 9.84 -8.90 -4.71
CA GLU A 133 11.22 -8.75 -4.22
C GLU A 133 11.52 -9.78 -3.11
N ASP A 134 12.78 -10.04 -2.88
CA ASP A 134 13.24 -10.88 -1.76
C ASP A 134 13.23 -10.08 -0.45
N VAL A 135 12.51 -10.57 0.54
CA VAL A 135 12.26 -9.86 1.79
C VAL A 135 12.61 -10.72 3.00
N ILE A 136 13.43 -10.18 3.88
CA ILE A 136 13.62 -10.69 5.24
C ILE A 136 12.88 -9.77 6.19
N ARG A 137 12.05 -10.34 7.10
CA ARG A 137 11.23 -9.58 8.05
C ARG A 137 11.63 -9.89 9.48
N THR A 138 11.57 -8.85 10.30
CA THR A 138 11.71 -8.96 11.75
C THR A 138 10.77 -7.97 12.43
N THR A 139 10.47 -8.20 13.70
CA THR A 139 9.66 -7.30 14.53
C THR A 139 10.47 -6.94 15.76
N PHE A 140 10.55 -5.63 16.08
CA PHE A 140 11.17 -5.22 17.32
C PHE A 140 10.18 -5.34 18.48
N HIS A 141 10.70 -5.68 19.64
CA HIS A 141 9.98 -5.76 20.91
C HIS A 141 10.89 -5.24 22.04
N PRO A 142 10.37 -4.98 23.25
CA PRO A 142 11.16 -4.35 24.32
C PRO A 142 12.47 -5.06 24.66
N ASP A 143 12.51 -6.39 24.50
CA ASP A 143 13.71 -7.21 24.78
C ASP A 143 14.60 -7.39 23.55
N SER A 144 14.34 -6.68 22.44
CA SER A 144 15.18 -6.74 21.26
C SER A 144 16.54 -6.08 21.52
N ASP A 145 17.59 -6.77 21.14
CA ASP A 145 18.97 -6.35 21.32
C ASP A 145 19.80 -6.64 20.06
N TYR A 146 21.08 -6.27 20.10
CA TYR A 146 22.01 -6.54 19.00
C TYR A 146 22.07 -8.03 18.65
N SER A 147 22.06 -8.92 19.62
CA SER A 147 22.17 -10.36 19.42
C SER A 147 20.95 -10.98 18.74
N SER A 148 19.77 -10.43 19.00
CA SER A 148 18.50 -10.87 18.38
C SER A 148 18.28 -10.28 16.97
N PHE A 149 18.99 -9.20 16.63
CA PHE A 149 18.88 -8.54 15.35
C PHE A 149 20.00 -8.90 14.37
N VAL A 150 21.23 -8.97 14.85
CA VAL A 150 22.43 -9.22 14.05
C VAL A 150 22.84 -10.67 14.10
N GLY A 151 23.02 -11.21 15.28
CA GLY A 151 23.42 -12.59 15.51
C GLY A 151 24.29 -12.75 16.74
N ALA A 152 24.36 -13.97 17.22
CA ALA A 152 25.18 -14.34 18.35
C ALA A 152 25.52 -15.82 18.34
N TYR A 153 26.51 -16.23 19.13
CA TYR A 153 26.71 -17.64 19.44
C TYR A 153 25.56 -18.18 20.29
N LYS A 154 24.92 -19.23 19.78
CA LYS A 154 23.81 -19.91 20.47
C LYS A 154 24.07 -21.42 20.51
N PRO A 155 23.61 -22.13 21.54
CA PRO A 155 23.59 -23.58 21.53
C PRO A 155 22.64 -24.05 20.42
N THR A 156 23.13 -24.91 19.54
CA THR A 156 22.35 -25.54 18.47
C THR A 156 22.57 -27.05 18.53
N THR A 157 21.59 -27.82 18.11
CA THR A 157 21.73 -29.27 17.98
C THR A 157 22.26 -29.60 16.59
N ARG A 158 23.32 -30.40 16.54
CA ARG A 158 23.89 -30.89 15.29
C ARG A 158 24.00 -32.39 15.33
N GLU A 159 23.55 -33.04 14.27
CA GLU A 159 23.83 -34.45 14.04
C GLU A 159 25.30 -34.64 13.67
N ILE A 160 26.01 -35.44 14.46
CA ILE A 160 27.41 -35.78 14.24
C ILE A 160 27.50 -37.27 13.97
N THR A 161 28.19 -37.65 12.89
CA THR A 161 28.45 -39.04 12.58
C THR A 161 29.26 -39.69 13.72
N MET A 162 28.72 -40.75 14.30
CA MET A 162 29.46 -41.56 15.27
C MET A 162 30.65 -42.25 14.61
N ARG A 163 31.83 -42.15 15.22
CA ARG A 163 33.04 -42.74 14.73
C ARG A 163 33.59 -43.74 15.72
N ASP A 164 34.16 -44.86 15.19
CA ASP A 164 34.87 -45.84 15.99
C ASP A 164 36.24 -45.31 16.46
N LEU A 165 36.97 -46.09 17.24
CA LEU A 165 38.31 -45.73 17.75
C LEU A 165 39.34 -45.52 16.64
N SER A 166 39.09 -46.01 15.43
CA SER A 166 39.93 -45.86 14.25
C SER A 166 39.49 -44.63 13.39
N GLY A 167 38.42 -43.91 13.80
CA GLY A 167 37.91 -42.74 13.09
C GLY A 167 36.95 -43.05 11.95
N ASN A 168 36.56 -44.31 11.73
CA ASN A 168 35.61 -44.70 10.69
C ASN A 168 34.17 -44.48 11.16
N PRO A 169 33.23 -44.16 10.23
CA PRO A 169 31.81 -44.08 10.56
C PRO A 169 31.30 -45.41 11.14
N VAL A 170 30.59 -45.37 12.24
CA VAL A 170 29.90 -46.55 12.79
C VAL A 170 28.67 -46.82 11.94
N ILE A 171 28.56 -48.04 11.41
CA ILE A 171 27.46 -48.47 10.55
C ILE A 171 26.68 -49.56 11.28
N GLU A 172 25.38 -49.36 11.52
CA GLU A 172 24.47 -50.37 12.02
C GLU A 172 23.38 -50.64 11.00
N ARG A 173 23.17 -51.91 10.64
CA ARG A 173 22.17 -52.34 9.65
C ARG A 173 22.24 -51.60 8.30
N GLY A 174 23.47 -51.23 7.87
CA GLY A 174 23.70 -50.52 6.60
C GLY A 174 23.45 -49.00 6.65
N GLN A 175 23.15 -48.43 7.82
CA GLN A 175 23.00 -46.99 8.01
C GLN A 175 24.14 -46.44 8.89
N ILE A 176 24.63 -45.25 8.53
CA ILE A 176 25.60 -44.51 9.35
C ILE A 176 24.88 -44.01 10.59
N LEU A 177 25.40 -44.37 11.77
CA LEU A 177 24.85 -43.86 13.03
C LEU A 177 25.27 -42.41 13.25
N THR A 178 24.31 -41.59 13.62
CA THR A 178 24.51 -40.21 14.04
C THR A 178 24.05 -40.02 15.50
N GLU A 179 24.71 -39.14 16.20
CA GLU A 179 24.28 -38.66 17.53
C GLU A 179 24.01 -37.17 17.49
N GLU A 180 23.01 -36.71 18.18
CA GLU A 180 22.73 -35.28 18.38
C GLU A 180 23.66 -34.72 19.45
N LYS A 181 24.46 -33.71 19.09
CA LYS A 181 25.31 -32.99 20.07
C LYS A 181 24.92 -31.51 20.10
N ILE A 182 24.87 -30.95 21.28
CA ILE A 182 24.79 -29.51 21.46
C ILE A 182 26.14 -28.90 21.13
N VAL A 183 26.17 -28.04 20.13
CA VAL A 183 27.35 -27.27 19.71
C VAL A 183 27.02 -25.78 19.79
N TYR A 184 28.02 -24.96 20.07
CA TYR A 184 27.85 -23.52 20.00
C TYR A 184 28.21 -23.05 18.60
N GLU A 185 27.25 -22.45 17.91
CA GLU A 185 27.44 -21.88 16.56
C GLU A 185 26.95 -20.43 16.51
N PHE A 186 27.61 -19.64 15.67
CA PHE A 186 27.14 -18.30 15.38
C PHE A 186 25.87 -18.40 14.51
N VAL A 187 24.75 -17.91 15.04
CA VAL A 187 23.44 -17.93 14.39
C VAL A 187 23.12 -16.49 13.90
N PRO A 188 23.18 -16.25 12.59
CA PRO A 188 22.84 -14.94 12.03
C PRO A 188 21.35 -14.65 12.19
N GLN A 189 21.03 -13.41 12.50
CA GLN A 189 19.65 -12.94 12.59
C GLN A 189 19.31 -12.07 11.37
N ALA A 190 18.14 -11.47 11.38
CA ALA A 190 17.53 -10.83 10.21
C ALA A 190 18.43 -9.82 9.49
N PHE A 191 19.15 -8.97 10.24
CA PHE A 191 20.05 -7.99 9.63
C PHE A 191 21.21 -8.67 8.88
N LEU A 192 21.92 -9.58 9.55
CA LEU A 192 23.08 -10.20 8.95
C LEU A 192 22.70 -11.15 7.79
N GLN A 193 21.53 -11.80 7.87
CA GLN A 193 20.99 -12.58 6.77
C GLN A 193 20.72 -11.68 5.56
N ALA A 194 20.02 -10.55 5.73
CA ALA A 194 19.75 -9.60 4.64
C ALA A 194 21.04 -9.02 4.04
N TYR A 195 22.00 -8.69 4.88
CA TYR A 195 23.33 -8.22 4.49
C TYR A 195 24.07 -9.22 3.60
N ILE A 196 24.11 -10.47 4.01
CA ILE A 196 24.79 -11.54 3.27
C ILE A 196 24.10 -11.79 1.93
N GLU A 197 22.78 -11.87 1.91
CA GLU A 197 22.01 -12.09 0.67
C GLU A 197 22.18 -10.92 -0.30
N ALA A 198 22.23 -9.68 0.17
CA ALA A 198 22.49 -8.52 -0.68
C ALA A 198 23.86 -8.63 -1.38
N TRP A 199 24.93 -8.97 -0.64
CA TRP A 199 26.27 -9.17 -1.23
C TRP A 199 26.36 -10.40 -2.14
N LYS A 200 25.62 -11.47 -1.84
CA LYS A 200 25.54 -12.64 -2.76
C LYS A 200 24.88 -12.27 -4.08
N LYS A 201 23.86 -11.41 -4.07
CA LYS A 201 23.24 -10.88 -5.29
C LYS A 201 24.19 -10.00 -6.09
N TYR A 202 25.06 -9.25 -5.42
CA TYR A 202 26.17 -8.55 -6.06
C TYR A 202 27.14 -9.52 -6.74
N ALA A 203 27.52 -10.60 -6.07
CA ALA A 203 28.41 -11.62 -6.61
C ALA A 203 27.79 -12.39 -7.80
N ALA A 204 26.49 -12.41 -7.92
CA ALA A 204 25.77 -13.07 -9.02
C ALA A 204 25.44 -12.12 -10.19
N CYS A 205 25.83 -10.83 -10.10
CA CYS A 205 25.54 -9.81 -11.11
C CYS A 205 26.83 -9.40 -11.82
N ASP A 206 27.01 -9.89 -13.05
CA ASP A 206 28.20 -9.58 -13.85
C ASP A 206 28.17 -8.14 -14.38
N GLU A 207 27.00 -7.69 -14.87
CA GLU A 207 26.81 -6.35 -15.42
C GLU A 207 25.46 -5.76 -14.98
N GLY A 208 25.41 -4.44 -14.79
CA GLY A 208 24.18 -3.71 -14.44
C GLY A 208 23.93 -3.60 -12.94
N ASN A 209 22.66 -3.50 -12.55
CA ASN A 209 22.25 -3.36 -11.16
C ASN A 209 21.94 -4.73 -10.54
N PRO A 210 22.51 -5.03 -9.37
CA PRO A 210 22.20 -6.27 -8.66
C PRO A 210 20.73 -6.30 -8.22
N GLN A 211 20.19 -7.53 -8.11
CA GLN A 211 18.84 -7.73 -7.58
C GLN A 211 18.72 -7.11 -6.17
N ARG A 212 17.59 -6.48 -5.90
CA ARG A 212 17.31 -5.86 -4.61
C ARG A 212 17.13 -6.90 -3.51
N GLN A 213 17.52 -6.52 -2.30
CA GLN A 213 17.25 -7.25 -1.07
C GLN A 213 16.59 -6.31 -0.08
N PHE A 214 15.46 -6.73 0.48
CA PHE A 214 14.76 -5.95 1.50
C PHE A 214 14.91 -6.57 2.88
N LEU A 215 15.17 -5.70 3.87
CA LEU A 215 14.99 -5.97 5.29
C LEU A 215 13.84 -5.10 5.77
N VAL A 216 12.77 -5.72 6.26
CA VAL A 216 11.61 -5.01 6.80
C VAL A 216 11.55 -5.21 8.31
N ILE A 217 11.56 -4.09 9.04
CA ILE A 217 11.50 -4.05 10.51
C ILE A 217 10.12 -3.55 10.90
N GLU A 218 9.28 -4.44 11.44
CA GLU A 218 7.98 -4.05 11.97
C GLU A 218 8.14 -3.48 13.39
N GLU A 219 7.40 -2.41 13.69
CA GLU A 219 7.33 -1.78 15.03
C GLU A 219 8.72 -1.35 15.55
N ILE A 220 9.49 -0.61 14.72
CA ILE A 220 10.88 -0.27 15.01
C ILE A 220 11.08 0.45 16.37
N ASN A 221 10.08 1.22 16.82
CA ASN A 221 10.13 1.97 18.07
C ASN A 221 9.69 1.16 19.30
N ARG A 222 9.32 -0.12 19.15
CA ARG A 222 9.11 -1.02 20.29
C ARG A 222 10.41 -1.56 20.90
N GLY A 223 11.52 -1.49 20.15
CA GLY A 223 12.85 -1.78 20.64
C GLY A 223 13.68 -0.51 20.82
N ASN A 224 14.67 -0.56 21.70
CA ASN A 224 15.66 0.51 21.80
C ASN A 224 16.59 0.47 20.59
N CYS A 225 16.34 1.34 19.60
CA CYS A 225 17.10 1.37 18.34
C CYS A 225 18.61 1.50 18.54
N ALA A 226 19.06 2.30 19.51
CA ALA A 226 20.48 2.46 19.80
C ALA A 226 21.12 1.16 20.29
N GLN A 227 20.41 0.42 21.13
CA GLN A 227 20.86 -0.88 21.64
C GLN A 227 20.81 -1.97 20.57
N VAL A 228 19.74 -1.99 19.75
CA VAL A 228 19.54 -3.02 18.72
C VAL A 228 20.51 -2.86 17.56
N PHE A 229 20.74 -1.64 17.09
CA PHE A 229 21.67 -1.37 16.00
C PHE A 229 23.14 -1.31 16.45
N GLY A 230 23.42 -0.83 17.67
CA GLY A 230 24.79 -0.66 18.12
C GLY A 230 25.66 0.11 17.11
N ASP A 231 26.84 -0.43 16.81
CA ASP A 231 27.79 0.16 15.84
C ASP A 231 27.27 0.17 14.40
N LEU A 232 26.31 -0.69 14.05
CA LEU A 232 25.70 -0.74 12.71
C LEU A 232 24.98 0.56 12.35
N PHE A 233 24.67 1.37 13.35
CA PHE A 233 24.08 2.68 13.18
C PHE A 233 24.86 3.56 12.19
N GLN A 234 26.20 3.49 12.19
CA GLN A 234 27.06 4.25 11.28
C GLN A 234 26.91 3.80 9.83
N LEU A 235 26.55 2.53 9.59
CA LEU A 235 26.35 2.00 8.26
C LEU A 235 25.16 2.61 7.52
N LEU A 236 24.21 3.21 8.27
CA LEU A 236 23.03 3.85 7.71
C LEU A 236 23.33 5.21 7.05
N ASP A 237 24.51 5.81 7.29
CA ASP A 237 24.98 6.95 6.50
C ASP A 237 25.42 6.42 5.13
N ARG A 238 24.68 6.78 4.07
CA ARG A 238 24.92 6.34 2.70
C ARG A 238 25.56 7.43 1.86
N ASN A 239 26.54 7.05 1.04
CA ASN A 239 27.10 7.95 0.06
C ASN A 239 26.18 8.12 -1.16
N HIS A 240 26.53 9.00 -2.09
CA HIS A 240 25.76 9.30 -3.30
C HIS A 240 25.51 8.08 -4.22
N SER A 241 26.35 7.02 -4.09
CA SER A 241 26.18 5.76 -4.82
C SER A 241 25.36 4.72 -4.04
N GLY A 242 24.87 5.06 -2.85
CA GLY A 242 24.01 4.21 -2.02
C GLY A 242 24.74 3.20 -1.15
N PHE A 243 26.07 3.20 -1.09
CA PHE A 243 26.85 2.39 -0.15
C PHE A 243 27.05 3.11 1.19
N SER A 244 27.31 2.36 2.29
CA SER A 244 27.67 3.01 3.56
C SER A 244 28.88 3.90 3.41
N ASP A 245 28.79 5.12 3.91
CA ASP A 245 29.90 6.08 3.85
C ASP A 245 31.06 5.67 4.79
N TYR A 246 30.69 5.09 5.94
CA TYR A 246 31.61 4.67 6.98
C TYR A 246 31.53 3.17 7.22
N PRO A 247 32.50 2.36 6.68
CA PRO A 247 32.58 0.94 6.99
C PRO A 247 32.85 0.70 8.48
N VAL A 248 32.19 -0.29 9.06
CA VAL A 248 32.36 -0.65 10.48
C VAL A 248 33.16 -1.95 10.58
N LYS A 249 34.09 -2.04 11.53
CA LYS A 249 34.87 -3.25 11.77
C LYS A 249 33.96 -4.33 12.35
N ALA A 250 34.00 -5.54 11.76
CA ALA A 250 33.33 -6.70 12.32
C ALA A 250 34.08 -7.26 13.53
N ASP A 251 33.36 -7.83 14.50
CA ASP A 251 33.94 -8.60 15.57
C ASP A 251 34.51 -9.95 15.06
N SER A 252 35.30 -10.63 15.86
CA SER A 252 35.99 -11.85 15.47
C SER A 252 35.04 -13.02 15.14
N ASP A 253 33.89 -13.04 15.78
CA ASP A 253 32.90 -14.12 15.63
C ASP A 253 32.10 -13.95 14.35
N MET A 254 31.66 -12.74 14.12
CA MET A 254 31.02 -12.32 12.88
C MET A 254 31.97 -12.49 11.68
N GLN A 255 33.25 -12.08 11.84
CA GLN A 255 34.24 -12.26 10.79
C GLN A 255 34.36 -13.72 10.38
N ARG A 256 34.52 -14.63 11.35
CA ARG A 256 34.60 -16.09 11.06
C ARG A 256 33.39 -16.61 10.32
N TYR A 257 32.21 -16.11 10.67
CA TYR A 257 30.97 -16.48 10.00
C TYR A 257 30.90 -15.93 8.57
N LEU A 258 31.21 -14.65 8.36
CA LEU A 258 31.20 -13.99 7.04
C LEU A 258 32.17 -14.62 6.07
N VAL A 259 33.38 -14.95 6.50
CA VAL A 259 34.38 -15.70 5.65
C VAL A 259 33.78 -17.00 5.12
N LYS A 260 33.01 -17.73 5.95
CA LYS A 260 32.35 -18.96 5.50
C LYS A 260 31.20 -18.65 4.54
N ALA A 261 30.42 -17.62 4.82
CA ALA A 261 29.25 -17.21 4.03
C ALA A 261 29.64 -16.72 2.61
N PHE A 262 30.80 -16.06 2.49
CA PHE A 262 31.30 -15.50 1.25
C PHE A 262 32.38 -16.40 0.56
N LYS A 263 32.63 -17.59 1.08
CA LYS A 263 33.62 -18.53 0.51
C LYS A 263 33.35 -18.74 -0.98
N GLY A 264 34.40 -18.50 -1.80
CA GLY A 264 34.31 -18.67 -3.25
C GLY A 264 33.49 -17.62 -4.00
N LYS A 265 33.11 -16.54 -3.35
CA LYS A 265 32.43 -15.40 -3.99
C LYS A 265 33.46 -14.38 -4.44
N SER A 266 33.17 -13.75 -5.59
CA SER A 266 33.87 -12.58 -6.12
C SER A 266 32.85 -11.56 -6.55
N ILE A 267 33.20 -10.28 -6.47
CA ILE A 267 32.33 -9.19 -6.88
C ILE A 267 32.89 -8.62 -8.19
N PRO A 268 32.21 -8.81 -9.34
CA PRO A 268 32.69 -8.34 -10.63
C PRO A 268 32.93 -6.83 -10.68
N GLN A 269 32.15 -6.05 -9.95
CA GLN A 269 32.22 -4.59 -9.92
C GLN A 269 33.12 -4.05 -8.79
N ALA A 270 34.02 -4.87 -8.21
CA ALA A 270 34.85 -4.51 -7.07
C ALA A 270 35.64 -3.21 -7.28
N ASP A 271 36.28 -3.03 -8.45
CA ASP A 271 37.08 -1.84 -8.76
C ASP A 271 36.24 -0.55 -8.76
N ALA A 272 35.00 -0.61 -9.23
CA ALA A 272 34.09 0.53 -9.23
C ALA A 272 33.72 0.91 -7.80
N ILE A 273 33.42 -0.07 -6.96
CA ILE A 273 33.10 0.15 -5.54
C ILE A 273 34.31 0.68 -4.78
N ASN A 274 35.49 0.08 -4.96
CA ASN A 274 36.74 0.48 -4.29
C ASN A 274 37.14 1.93 -4.59
N ARG A 275 36.85 2.41 -5.80
CA ARG A 275 37.08 3.83 -6.19
C ARG A 275 36.30 4.81 -5.34
N LEU A 276 35.12 4.46 -4.84
CA LEU A 276 34.34 5.31 -3.93
C LEU A 276 35.02 5.54 -2.58
N TYR A 277 35.98 4.69 -2.23
CA TYR A 277 36.73 4.72 -0.97
C TYR A 277 38.22 5.05 -1.19
N GLY A 278 38.50 5.88 -2.18
CA GLY A 278 39.89 6.32 -2.47
C GLY A 278 40.81 5.20 -2.94
N GLY A 279 40.28 4.13 -3.52
CA GLY A 279 41.06 2.98 -4.00
C GLY A 279 41.40 1.94 -2.93
N ARG A 280 40.92 2.10 -1.69
CA ARG A 280 40.99 1.05 -0.66
C ARG A 280 40.20 -0.16 -1.12
N ASP A 281 40.75 -1.35 -0.97
CA ASP A 281 40.11 -2.62 -1.38
C ASP A 281 39.01 -3.04 -0.34
N VAL A 282 37.98 -2.19 -0.20
CA VAL A 282 36.89 -2.42 0.75
C VAL A 282 36.07 -3.67 0.40
N VAL A 283 35.95 -4.02 -0.89
CA VAL A 283 35.21 -5.21 -1.32
C VAL A 283 35.90 -6.48 -0.82
N ARG A 284 37.21 -6.55 -0.92
CA ARG A 284 37.99 -7.67 -0.37
C ARG A 284 37.85 -7.76 1.15
N GLU A 285 37.93 -6.61 1.84
CA GLU A 285 37.74 -6.57 3.29
C GLU A 285 36.34 -7.04 3.72
N VAL A 286 35.29 -6.74 2.94
CA VAL A 286 33.93 -7.27 3.14
C VAL A 286 33.89 -8.78 2.96
N LEU A 287 34.46 -9.31 1.86
CA LEU A 287 34.47 -10.74 1.58
C LEU A 287 35.31 -11.55 2.59
N GLU A 288 36.34 -10.92 3.15
CA GLU A 288 37.14 -11.45 4.26
C GLU A 288 36.48 -11.23 5.64
N GLY A 289 35.26 -10.66 5.65
CA GLY A 289 34.51 -10.40 6.87
C GLY A 289 35.14 -9.39 7.84
N LYS A 290 36.17 -8.65 7.42
CA LYS A 290 36.90 -7.69 8.26
C LYS A 290 36.08 -6.46 8.60
N ILE A 291 35.26 -6.04 7.63
CA ILE A 291 34.37 -4.88 7.76
C ILE A 291 32.95 -5.22 7.31
N LEU A 292 32.00 -4.49 7.84
CA LEU A 292 30.64 -4.39 7.33
C LEU A 292 30.53 -3.10 6.49
N LEU A 293 29.86 -3.24 5.35
CA LEU A 293 29.59 -2.16 4.41
C LEU A 293 28.25 -2.47 3.72
N LEU A 294 27.22 -1.67 3.94
CA LEU A 294 25.95 -1.92 3.30
C LEU A 294 26.03 -1.64 1.80
N PRO A 295 25.68 -2.60 0.94
CA PRO A 295 25.63 -2.37 -0.51
C PRO A 295 24.37 -1.59 -0.90
N ASN A 296 24.39 -0.96 -2.05
CA ASN A 296 23.29 -0.11 -2.54
C ASN A 296 22.04 -0.87 -3.01
N ASN A 297 22.09 -2.19 -3.05
CA ASN A 297 20.94 -3.06 -3.30
C ASN A 297 20.26 -3.56 -2.01
N LEU A 298 20.74 -3.17 -0.83
CA LEU A 298 20.10 -3.49 0.45
C LEU A 298 19.23 -2.33 0.90
N PHE A 299 17.92 -2.58 0.88
CA PHE A 299 16.87 -1.66 1.34
C PHE A 299 16.45 -2.04 2.75
N ILE A 300 16.40 -1.07 3.65
CA ILE A 300 15.97 -1.28 5.04
C ILE A 300 14.74 -0.42 5.27
N TRP A 301 13.57 -1.05 5.35
CA TRP A 301 12.31 -0.37 5.56
C TRP A 301 11.70 -0.74 6.91
N ALA A 302 11.00 0.19 7.51
CA ALA A 302 10.42 -0.06 8.83
C ALA A 302 9.00 0.51 8.94
N THR A 303 8.21 -0.09 9.85
CA THR A 303 6.95 0.49 10.31
C THR A 303 7.10 1.05 11.71
N MET A 304 6.36 2.13 12.00
CA MET A 304 6.31 2.75 13.30
C MET A 304 4.87 3.14 13.63
N ASN A 305 4.35 2.65 14.76
CA ASN A 305 3.14 3.20 15.36
C ASN A 305 3.54 4.39 16.24
N THR A 306 2.74 5.46 16.19
CA THR A 306 2.98 6.64 17.00
C THR A 306 2.29 6.58 18.36
N SER A 307 1.33 5.66 18.55
CA SER A 307 0.34 5.66 19.62
C SER A 307 0.67 4.86 20.89
N ASP A 308 1.71 4.05 20.92
CA ASP A 308 1.97 3.18 22.07
C ASP A 308 2.71 3.90 23.20
N GLN A 309 2.19 3.79 24.42
CA GLN A 309 2.80 4.39 25.64
C GLN A 309 4.11 3.72 26.06
N SER A 310 4.41 2.52 25.57
CA SER A 310 5.61 1.75 25.89
C SER A 310 6.73 1.85 24.84
N LEU A 311 6.76 2.94 24.07
CA LEU A 311 7.71 3.11 22.97
C LEU A 311 9.03 3.71 23.45
N PHE A 312 10.12 3.23 22.85
CA PHE A 312 11.41 3.88 22.99
C PHE A 312 11.49 5.11 22.09
N PRO A 313 11.93 6.27 22.62
CA PRO A 313 12.12 7.46 21.80
C PRO A 313 13.24 7.21 20.79
N ILE A 314 12.97 7.53 19.53
CA ILE A 314 14.00 7.51 18.49
C ILE A 314 14.74 8.85 18.52
N ASP A 315 16.06 8.83 18.71
CA ASP A 315 16.88 10.03 18.76
C ASP A 315 17.01 10.73 17.39
N SER A 316 17.44 11.98 17.40
CA SER A 316 17.55 12.80 16.19
C SER A 316 18.65 12.31 15.24
N ALA A 317 19.73 11.73 15.76
CA ALA A 317 20.81 11.20 14.95
C ALA A 317 20.36 9.95 14.17
N PHE A 318 19.52 9.11 14.77
CA PHE A 318 18.88 7.99 14.08
C PHE A 318 17.89 8.49 13.03
N LYS A 319 17.01 9.45 13.40
CA LYS A 319 15.97 9.99 12.52
C LYS A 319 16.52 10.55 11.21
N ARG A 320 17.64 11.25 11.22
CA ARG A 320 18.22 11.90 10.03
C ARG A 320 18.70 10.93 8.95
N ARG A 321 18.87 9.65 9.27
CA ARG A 321 19.35 8.61 8.36
C ARG A 321 18.24 7.89 7.62
N TRP A 322 16.99 8.27 7.86
CA TRP A 322 15.81 7.65 7.30
C TRP A 322 14.94 8.63 6.55
N ASP A 323 14.40 8.20 5.44
CA ASP A 323 13.28 8.84 4.80
C ASP A 323 11.99 8.52 5.57
N TRP A 324 11.13 9.51 5.71
CA TRP A 324 9.92 9.40 6.53
C TRP A 324 8.68 9.48 5.66
N SER A 325 7.86 8.43 5.65
CA SER A 325 6.59 8.38 4.94
C SER A 325 5.42 8.38 5.92
N TYR A 326 4.73 9.50 5.98
CA TYR A 326 3.51 9.60 6.79
C TYR A 326 2.36 8.85 6.12
N MET A 327 1.69 7.97 6.90
CA MET A 327 0.53 7.22 6.49
C MET A 327 -0.73 7.84 7.10
N PRO A 328 -1.43 8.74 6.37
CA PRO A 328 -2.59 9.42 6.90
C PRO A 328 -3.76 8.45 7.12
N ILE A 329 -4.64 8.82 8.05
CA ILE A 329 -5.93 8.17 8.18
C ILE A 329 -6.78 8.62 7.00
N SER A 330 -7.19 7.69 6.16
CA SER A 330 -7.97 7.96 4.96
C SER A 330 -8.99 6.85 4.72
N ASP A 331 -10.06 7.19 4.00
CA ASP A 331 -11.03 6.19 3.54
C ASP A 331 -10.37 5.28 2.49
N ALA A 332 -10.23 4.01 2.81
CA ALA A 332 -9.75 2.99 1.88
C ALA A 332 -10.81 2.58 0.84
N LYS A 333 -11.99 3.22 0.85
CA LYS A 333 -13.12 3.00 -0.08
C LYS A 333 -13.55 1.53 -0.20
N LYS A 334 -13.35 0.75 0.88
CA LYS A 334 -13.79 -0.65 0.97
C LYS A 334 -15.25 -0.77 1.39
N GLY A 335 -15.87 0.33 1.87
CA GLY A 335 -17.24 0.43 2.33
C GLY A 335 -17.54 -0.59 3.43
N TYR A 336 -16.68 -0.69 4.42
CA TYR A 336 -16.95 -1.51 5.60
C TYR A 336 -18.14 -0.94 6.37
N VAL A 337 -18.94 -1.84 6.93
CA VAL A 337 -20.07 -1.50 7.78
C VAL A 337 -19.95 -2.21 9.12
N ILE A 338 -20.41 -1.54 10.18
CA ILE A 338 -20.61 -2.12 11.51
C ILE A 338 -22.03 -2.69 11.53
N ASP A 339 -22.19 -3.97 11.80
CA ASP A 339 -23.49 -4.61 11.92
C ASP A 339 -23.84 -4.82 13.41
N VAL A 340 -24.91 -4.18 13.85
CA VAL A 340 -25.43 -4.30 15.22
C VAL A 340 -26.85 -4.87 15.16
N ALA A 341 -26.94 -6.19 15.23
CA ALA A 341 -28.22 -6.93 15.18
C ALA A 341 -29.12 -6.49 13.99
N GLY A 342 -28.51 -6.43 12.78
CA GLY A 342 -29.19 -6.05 11.54
C GLY A 342 -29.18 -4.55 11.23
N SER A 343 -28.94 -3.67 12.20
CA SER A 343 -28.73 -2.24 11.94
C SER A 343 -27.29 -2.01 11.48
N ARG A 344 -27.08 -1.42 10.32
CA ARG A 344 -25.78 -1.18 9.72
C ARG A 344 -25.37 0.27 9.85
N TYR A 345 -24.11 0.51 10.22
CA TYR A 345 -23.52 1.83 10.33
C TYR A 345 -22.28 1.90 9.44
N ASP A 346 -22.04 3.02 8.81
CA ASP A 346 -20.85 3.23 7.97
C ASP A 346 -19.59 3.30 8.83
N TRP A 347 -18.58 2.47 8.48
CA TRP A 347 -17.33 2.40 9.21
C TRP A 347 -16.49 3.65 9.07
N TRP A 348 -16.48 4.28 7.89
CA TRP A 348 -15.71 5.50 7.69
C TRP A 348 -16.29 6.68 8.45
N GLN A 349 -17.62 6.86 8.41
CA GLN A 349 -18.29 7.89 9.24
C GLN A 349 -18.03 7.68 10.74
N PHE A 350 -18.01 6.42 11.19
CA PHE A 350 -17.62 6.12 12.57
C PHE A 350 -16.20 6.61 12.86
N LEU A 351 -15.23 6.31 11.98
CA LEU A 351 -13.83 6.71 12.15
C LEU A 351 -13.67 8.23 12.16
N GLU A 352 -14.33 8.95 11.26
CA GLU A 352 -14.27 10.40 11.23
C GLU A 352 -14.73 11.00 12.56
N LYS A 353 -15.92 10.61 13.03
CA LYS A 353 -16.49 11.14 14.27
C LYS A 353 -15.71 10.75 15.53
N ILE A 354 -15.29 9.49 15.63
CA ILE A 354 -14.55 9.06 16.81
C ILE A 354 -13.15 9.66 16.86
N ASN A 355 -12.47 9.81 15.71
CA ASN A 355 -11.14 10.43 15.65
C ASN A 355 -11.20 11.93 15.99
N GLU A 356 -12.26 12.65 15.60
CA GLU A 356 -12.51 14.01 16.04
C GLU A 356 -12.70 14.09 17.58
N LYS A 357 -13.44 13.13 18.15
CA LYS A 357 -13.62 13.03 19.60
C LYS A 357 -12.31 12.72 20.33
N ILE A 358 -11.50 11.81 19.79
CA ILE A 358 -10.18 11.48 20.33
C ILE A 358 -9.29 12.72 20.35
N GLU A 359 -9.22 13.46 19.25
CA GLU A 359 -8.43 14.68 19.14
C GLU A 359 -8.86 15.72 20.18
N ASN A 360 -10.16 16.03 20.22
CA ASN A 360 -10.71 17.03 21.12
C ASN A 360 -10.53 16.68 22.61
N THR A 361 -10.55 15.39 22.97
CA THR A 361 -10.43 14.95 24.36
C THR A 361 -8.99 14.76 24.79
N THR A 362 -8.16 14.15 23.92
CA THR A 362 -6.79 13.72 24.28
C THR A 362 -5.72 14.66 23.78
N ASN A 363 -6.03 15.52 22.82
CA ASN A 363 -5.07 16.37 22.07
C ASN A 363 -3.91 15.53 21.49
N SER A 364 -4.19 14.27 21.12
CA SER A 364 -3.20 13.31 20.61
C SER A 364 -3.66 12.72 19.29
N GLU A 365 -2.88 12.99 18.24
CA GLU A 365 -3.04 12.36 16.93
C GLU A 365 -2.76 10.85 16.98
N ASP A 366 -1.94 10.44 17.93
CA ASP A 366 -1.41 9.09 18.03
C ASP A 366 -2.47 8.07 18.45
N LYS A 367 -3.46 8.49 19.23
CA LYS A 367 -4.54 7.63 19.72
C LYS A 367 -5.68 7.41 18.70
N LYS A 368 -5.61 8.07 17.53
CA LYS A 368 -6.61 7.92 16.46
C LYS A 368 -6.58 6.53 15.83
N LEU A 369 -7.69 6.16 15.22
CA LEU A 369 -7.91 4.86 14.57
C LEU A 369 -7.80 4.98 13.05
N GLY A 370 -6.98 4.14 12.44
CA GLY A 370 -6.93 3.99 10.99
C GLY A 370 -8.00 3.06 10.43
N TYR A 371 -8.22 3.10 9.13
CA TYR A 371 -9.30 2.35 8.45
C TYR A 371 -9.23 0.83 8.71
N PHE A 372 -8.02 0.26 8.77
CA PHE A 372 -7.78 -1.17 8.95
C PHE A 372 -7.54 -1.57 10.42
N PHE A 373 -7.87 -0.70 11.37
CA PHE A 373 -7.79 -1.03 12.79
C PHE A 373 -8.66 -2.26 13.13
N CYS A 374 -9.80 -2.37 12.47
CA CYS A 374 -10.68 -3.52 12.55
C CYS A 374 -10.83 -4.20 11.18
N LYS A 375 -10.59 -5.52 11.13
CA LYS A 375 -10.74 -6.30 9.89
C LYS A 375 -12.20 -6.70 9.73
N ALA A 376 -12.83 -6.24 8.65
CA ALA A 376 -14.16 -6.69 8.24
C ALA A 376 -14.09 -8.05 7.54
N ARG A 377 -15.02 -8.94 7.84
CA ARG A 377 -15.24 -10.19 7.12
C ARG A 377 -16.35 -9.98 6.09
N GLY A 378 -16.04 -10.12 4.80
CA GLY A 378 -17.00 -9.82 3.74
C GLY A 378 -17.51 -8.37 3.75
N GLY A 379 -16.69 -7.41 4.19
CA GLY A 379 -17.06 -6.00 4.31
C GLY A 379 -17.86 -5.66 5.59
N VAL A 380 -18.10 -6.62 6.47
CA VAL A 380 -18.89 -6.42 7.70
C VAL A 380 -18.03 -6.62 8.94
N ILE A 381 -18.12 -5.69 9.86
CA ILE A 381 -17.58 -5.76 11.23
C ILE A 381 -18.73 -6.20 12.13
N SER A 382 -18.65 -7.41 12.72
CA SER A 382 -19.69 -7.88 13.63
C SER A 382 -19.69 -7.09 14.93
N THR A 383 -20.81 -7.09 15.62
CA THR A 383 -20.97 -6.43 16.92
C THR A 383 -19.92 -6.88 17.92
N GLU A 384 -19.63 -8.17 18.00
CA GLU A 384 -18.62 -8.75 18.91
C GLU A 384 -17.22 -8.26 18.59
N THR A 385 -16.89 -8.21 17.30
CA THR A 385 -15.59 -7.70 16.83
C THR A 385 -15.46 -6.21 17.11
N PHE A 386 -16.52 -5.45 16.89
CA PHE A 386 -16.55 -4.03 17.17
C PHE A 386 -16.35 -3.73 18.65
N VAL A 387 -17.12 -4.37 19.52
CA VAL A 387 -17.01 -4.18 20.98
C VAL A 387 -15.66 -4.67 21.49
N GLY A 388 -15.26 -5.90 21.15
CA GLY A 388 -14.04 -6.51 21.67
C GLY A 388 -12.74 -5.88 21.18
N LYS A 389 -12.75 -5.14 20.08
CA LYS A 389 -11.55 -4.45 19.58
C LYS A 389 -11.64 -2.95 19.67
N VAL A 390 -12.70 -2.36 19.12
CA VAL A 390 -12.78 -0.91 18.96
C VAL A 390 -13.25 -0.26 20.25
N VAL A 391 -14.39 -0.69 20.81
CA VAL A 391 -14.90 -0.12 22.06
C VAL A 391 -13.93 -0.41 23.21
N PHE A 392 -13.34 -1.62 23.25
CA PHE A 392 -12.32 -1.96 24.24
C PHE A 392 -11.10 -1.03 24.16
N TYR A 393 -10.57 -0.80 22.97
CA TYR A 393 -9.45 0.13 22.78
C TYR A 393 -9.81 1.54 23.22
N LEU A 394 -10.96 2.05 22.78
CA LEU A 394 -11.43 3.37 23.18
C LEU A 394 -11.56 3.49 24.69
N TRP A 395 -12.13 2.46 25.33
CA TRP A 395 -12.31 2.44 26.77
C TRP A 395 -10.98 2.35 27.53
N ASN A 396 -10.13 1.39 27.17
CA ASN A 396 -8.93 1.05 27.95
C ASN A 396 -7.72 1.94 27.65
N ASP A 397 -7.53 2.34 26.37
CA ASP A 397 -6.30 2.99 25.94
C ASP A 397 -6.48 4.48 25.61
N VAL A 398 -7.70 4.90 25.24
CA VAL A 398 -7.96 6.26 24.81
C VAL A 398 -8.54 7.12 25.92
N PHE A 399 -9.72 6.74 26.46
CA PHE A 399 -10.53 7.60 27.35
C PHE A 399 -10.33 7.27 28.85
N LYS A 400 -9.59 6.26 29.19
CA LYS A 400 -9.38 5.86 30.59
C LYS A 400 -8.85 6.98 31.47
N ASP A 401 -7.85 7.71 30.98
CA ASP A 401 -7.19 8.79 31.74
C ASP A 401 -8.00 10.09 31.76
N TYR A 402 -9.10 10.15 31.02
CA TYR A 402 -9.99 11.31 30.92
C TYR A 402 -11.33 11.08 31.63
N GLU A 403 -11.37 10.12 32.55
CA GLU A 403 -12.52 9.80 33.42
C GLU A 403 -13.83 9.48 32.67
N PHE A 404 -13.76 9.20 31.35
CA PHE A 404 -14.93 8.95 30.49
C PHE A 404 -15.99 10.08 30.58
N SER A 405 -15.54 11.30 30.66
CA SER A 405 -16.40 12.49 30.76
C SER A 405 -17.10 12.85 29.44
N ASP A 406 -16.70 12.21 28.34
CA ASP A 406 -17.30 12.48 27.03
C ASP A 406 -18.74 11.96 26.95
N ALA A 407 -19.60 12.73 26.26
CA ALA A 407 -21.01 12.41 26.05
C ALA A 407 -21.26 11.06 25.36
N ILE A 408 -20.27 10.51 24.63
CA ILE A 408 -20.39 9.19 24.00
C ILE A 408 -20.57 8.06 25.00
N PHE A 409 -20.08 8.23 26.24
CA PHE A 409 -20.21 7.25 27.32
C PHE A 409 -21.35 7.55 28.31
N VAL A 410 -22.36 8.31 27.89
CA VAL A 410 -23.56 8.52 28.71
C VAL A 410 -24.56 7.40 28.46
N ASP A 411 -25.05 6.82 29.55
CA ASP A 411 -26.17 5.88 29.50
C ASP A 411 -27.50 6.66 29.63
N THR A 412 -28.17 6.86 28.50
CA THR A 412 -29.40 7.67 28.44
C THR A 412 -30.63 6.94 28.95
N VAL A 413 -30.56 5.62 29.18
CA VAL A 413 -31.68 4.81 29.68
C VAL A 413 -31.56 4.59 31.18
N ASP A 414 -30.42 4.10 31.66
CA ASP A 414 -30.21 3.74 33.05
C ASP A 414 -29.64 4.91 33.88
N GLY A 415 -29.28 6.00 33.20
CA GLY A 415 -28.55 7.12 33.79
C GLY A 415 -27.07 6.81 34.11
N GLY A 416 -26.26 7.87 34.22
CA GLY A 416 -24.84 7.73 34.55
C GLY A 416 -23.96 7.30 33.39
N LYS A 417 -22.88 6.59 33.69
CA LYS A 417 -21.86 6.20 32.70
C LYS A 417 -22.20 4.87 32.01
N LEU A 418 -21.99 4.82 30.70
CA LEU A 418 -22.00 3.60 29.92
C LEU A 418 -20.64 2.89 30.11
N SER A 419 -20.51 2.14 31.20
CA SER A 419 -19.27 1.40 31.51
C SER A 419 -19.05 0.23 30.55
N PHE A 420 -17.79 -0.20 30.40
CA PHE A 420 -17.45 -1.30 29.48
C PHE A 420 -18.25 -2.58 29.77
N ALA A 421 -18.50 -2.90 31.05
CA ALA A 421 -19.29 -4.06 31.43
C ALA A 421 -20.75 -4.00 30.91
N LYS A 422 -21.32 -2.81 30.72
CA LYS A 422 -22.68 -2.65 30.19
C LYS A 422 -22.82 -3.01 28.70
N PHE A 423 -21.70 -3.09 27.97
CA PHE A 423 -21.70 -3.62 26.60
C PHE A 423 -21.88 -5.14 26.55
N TYR A 424 -21.99 -5.80 27.69
CA TYR A 424 -22.25 -7.21 27.80
C TYR A 424 -23.46 -7.47 28.68
N THR A 425 -24.16 -8.57 28.39
CA THR A 425 -25.29 -9.07 29.19
C THR A 425 -25.10 -10.57 29.38
N GLU A 426 -25.61 -11.08 30.52
CA GLU A 426 -25.60 -12.50 30.80
C GLU A 426 -27.00 -13.07 30.52
N GLU A 427 -27.08 -14.02 29.61
CA GLU A 427 -28.32 -14.72 29.26
C GLU A 427 -28.07 -16.25 29.32
N GLY A 428 -28.78 -16.92 30.23
CA GLY A 428 -28.68 -18.37 30.36
C GLY A 428 -27.30 -18.90 30.70
N GLY A 429 -26.48 -18.13 31.45
CA GLY A 429 -25.11 -18.47 31.81
C GLY A 429 -24.07 -18.17 30.71
N ASN A 430 -24.46 -17.59 29.59
CA ASN A 430 -23.56 -17.16 28.52
C ASN A 430 -23.49 -15.62 28.46
N VAL A 431 -22.26 -15.11 28.34
CA VAL A 431 -22.01 -13.68 28.14
C VAL A 431 -22.18 -13.34 26.66
N LYS A 432 -23.07 -12.40 26.36
CA LYS A 432 -23.35 -11.90 25.01
C LYS A 432 -23.14 -10.39 24.96
N VAL A 433 -22.90 -9.87 23.76
CA VAL A 433 -22.84 -8.41 23.55
C VAL A 433 -24.24 -7.82 23.65
N ASN A 434 -24.36 -6.75 24.43
CA ASN A 434 -25.60 -5.98 24.57
C ASN A 434 -25.74 -5.00 23.39
N THR A 435 -26.50 -5.40 22.39
CA THR A 435 -26.68 -4.64 21.14
C THR A 435 -27.33 -3.28 21.35
N ASP A 436 -28.20 -3.13 22.35
CA ASP A 436 -28.86 -1.85 22.63
C ASP A 436 -27.90 -0.82 23.20
N LYS A 437 -26.96 -1.24 24.05
CA LYS A 437 -25.90 -0.36 24.55
C LYS A 437 -24.89 0.00 23.44
N VAL A 438 -24.65 -0.89 22.48
CA VAL A 438 -23.83 -0.58 21.29
C VAL A 438 -24.52 0.44 20.39
N ARG A 439 -25.82 0.26 20.11
CA ARG A 439 -26.62 1.26 19.37
C ARG A 439 -26.62 2.61 20.07
N MET A 440 -26.80 2.63 21.40
CA MET A 440 -26.74 3.85 22.20
C MET A 440 -25.40 4.56 22.05
N PHE A 441 -24.29 3.86 22.16
CA PHE A 441 -22.95 4.40 21.97
C PHE A 441 -22.78 5.02 20.58
N LEU A 442 -23.22 4.35 19.51
CA LEU A 442 -23.16 4.85 18.15
C LEU A 442 -24.07 6.08 17.96
N THR A 443 -25.26 6.08 18.57
CA THR A 443 -26.17 7.23 18.57
C THR A 443 -25.60 8.42 19.34
N ASN A 444 -24.97 8.19 20.49
CA ASN A 444 -24.29 9.24 21.26
C ASN A 444 -23.14 9.87 20.48
N LEU A 445 -22.47 9.09 19.63
CA LEU A 445 -21.47 9.60 18.69
C LEU A 445 -22.09 10.35 17.49
N GLY A 446 -23.44 10.37 17.40
CA GLY A 446 -24.18 11.04 16.33
C GLY A 446 -24.22 10.25 15.02
N LEU A 447 -24.08 8.92 15.07
CA LEU A 447 -24.27 8.04 13.93
C LEU A 447 -25.71 7.58 13.82
N THR A 448 -26.24 7.61 12.59
CA THR A 448 -27.52 7.00 12.25
C THR A 448 -27.27 5.70 11.50
N PRO A 449 -28.12 4.68 11.70
CA PRO A 449 -28.07 3.51 10.85
C PRO A 449 -28.20 3.91 9.38
N LEU A 450 -27.46 3.25 8.52
CA LEU A 450 -27.70 3.34 7.09
C LEU A 450 -29.14 2.88 6.87
N GLU A 451 -29.95 3.70 6.20
CA GLU A 451 -31.27 3.27 5.78
C GLU A 451 -31.08 1.99 4.95
N GLU A 452 -31.79 0.93 5.30
CA GLU A 452 -31.86 -0.23 4.41
C GLU A 452 -32.47 0.27 3.11
N THR A 453 -31.63 0.45 2.11
CA THR A 453 -32.13 0.70 0.76
C THR A 453 -32.89 -0.56 0.36
N ASP A 454 -33.99 -0.42 -0.36
CA ASP A 454 -34.73 -1.55 -0.93
C ASP A 454 -33.82 -2.59 -1.61
N ALA A 455 -32.64 -2.14 -2.07
CA ALA A 455 -31.60 -2.96 -2.65
C ALA A 455 -30.93 -3.98 -1.69
N ASP A 456 -30.79 -3.67 -0.38
CA ASP A 456 -30.19 -4.63 0.58
C ASP A 456 -31.19 -5.72 1.01
N ALA A 457 -32.48 -5.38 1.06
CA ALA A 457 -33.56 -6.33 1.27
C ALA A 457 -33.70 -7.29 0.07
N ASP A 458 -33.50 -6.77 -1.14
CA ASP A 458 -33.58 -7.53 -2.39
C ASP A 458 -32.41 -8.50 -2.60
N ASP A 459 -31.18 -8.13 -2.16
CA ASP A 459 -30.01 -9.02 -2.19
C ASP A 459 -30.18 -10.23 -1.23
N LYS A 460 -30.87 -10.06 -0.09
CA LYS A 460 -31.23 -11.17 0.82
C LYS A 460 -32.24 -12.12 0.17
N LEU A 461 -33.24 -11.56 -0.50
CA LEU A 461 -34.28 -12.36 -1.17
C LEU A 461 -33.73 -13.11 -2.39
N GLY A 462 -32.74 -12.54 -3.10
CA GLY A 462 -32.04 -13.20 -4.21
C GLY A 462 -31.25 -14.43 -3.77
N ALA A 463 -30.63 -14.40 -2.59
CA ALA A 463 -29.86 -15.51 -2.04
C ALA A 463 -30.74 -16.69 -1.59
N GLU A 464 -31.94 -16.43 -1.12
CA GLU A 464 -32.91 -17.48 -0.79
C GLU A 464 -33.40 -18.22 -2.04
N LEU A 465 -33.45 -17.54 -3.19
CA LEU A 465 -33.86 -18.14 -4.48
C LEU A 465 -32.74 -19.02 -5.09
N GLU A 466 -31.50 -18.80 -4.79
CA GLU A 466 -30.34 -19.60 -5.28
C GLU A 466 -30.14 -20.91 -4.50
N GLY A 467 -30.88 -21.14 -3.41
CA GLY A 467 -30.88 -22.41 -2.66
C GLY A 467 -29.60 -22.76 -1.89
N ASN A 468 -28.59 -21.90 -1.94
CA ASN A 468 -27.27 -22.16 -1.34
C ASN A 468 -27.03 -21.49 0.03
N GLY A 469 -27.96 -20.69 0.54
CA GLY A 469 -27.84 -20.02 1.85
C GLY A 469 -26.66 -19.02 2.02
N VAL A 470 -25.86 -18.82 0.97
CA VAL A 470 -24.74 -17.87 0.96
C VAL A 470 -25.16 -16.57 0.30
N VAL A 471 -25.34 -15.53 1.09
CA VAL A 471 -25.63 -14.19 0.57
C VAL A 471 -24.38 -13.62 -0.11
N ASP A 472 -24.41 -13.48 -1.44
CA ASP A 472 -23.35 -12.77 -2.18
C ASP A 472 -23.46 -11.27 -1.98
N ARG A 473 -22.52 -10.71 -1.25
CA ARG A 473 -22.42 -9.29 -0.89
C ARG A 473 -21.56 -8.47 -1.85
N SER A 474 -21.35 -8.94 -3.08
CA SER A 474 -20.59 -8.19 -4.09
C SER A 474 -21.18 -6.79 -4.30
N ARG A 475 -20.31 -5.80 -4.40
CA ARG A 475 -20.66 -4.42 -4.70
C ARG A 475 -19.96 -4.00 -5.99
N TYR A 476 -20.55 -3.05 -6.66
CA TYR A 476 -20.09 -2.57 -7.96
C TYR A 476 -20.09 -1.05 -7.99
N SER A 477 -19.13 -0.45 -8.70
CA SER A 477 -19.20 0.96 -9.11
C SER A 477 -19.78 1.06 -10.52
N PHE A 478 -20.42 2.16 -10.84
CA PHE A 478 -20.93 2.47 -12.17
C PHE A 478 -20.40 3.86 -12.61
N ASN A 479 -19.71 3.90 -13.76
CA ASN A 479 -19.02 5.11 -14.25
C ASN A 479 -18.11 5.78 -13.20
N GLY A 480 -17.36 4.96 -12.46
CA GLY A 480 -16.42 5.42 -11.45
C GLY A 480 -17.06 5.99 -10.17
N SER A 481 -18.38 5.87 -10.00
CA SER A 481 -19.10 6.40 -8.84
C SER A 481 -20.08 5.40 -8.26
N GLY A 482 -20.49 5.62 -6.99
CA GLY A 482 -21.48 4.84 -6.29
C GLY A 482 -21.00 3.46 -5.83
N ARG A 483 -21.84 2.80 -5.03
CA ARG A 483 -21.60 1.46 -4.50
C ARG A 483 -22.91 0.69 -4.51
N TYR A 484 -23.12 -0.06 -5.56
CA TYR A 484 -24.38 -0.71 -5.87
C TYR A 484 -24.33 -2.20 -5.52
N GLY A 485 -25.38 -2.73 -4.88
CA GLY A 485 -25.69 -4.16 -4.90
C GLY A 485 -26.13 -4.57 -6.30
N LYS A 486 -26.25 -5.88 -6.56
CA LYS A 486 -26.63 -6.41 -7.89
C LYS A 486 -27.94 -5.82 -8.40
N SER A 487 -28.97 -5.79 -7.56
CA SER A 487 -30.31 -5.28 -7.93
C SER A 487 -30.27 -3.77 -8.21
N ALA A 488 -29.61 -3.00 -7.36
CA ALA A 488 -29.44 -1.57 -7.56
C ALA A 488 -28.60 -1.24 -8.80
N LEU A 489 -27.55 -2.02 -9.08
CA LEU A 489 -26.74 -1.85 -10.28
C LEU A 489 -27.56 -2.10 -11.54
N GLY A 490 -28.30 -3.22 -11.59
CA GLY A 490 -29.15 -3.55 -12.73
C GLY A 490 -30.15 -2.44 -13.02
N LEU A 491 -30.84 -1.95 -11.99
CA LEU A 491 -31.78 -0.84 -12.12
C LEU A 491 -31.09 0.45 -12.59
N THR A 492 -29.97 0.84 -11.99
CA THR A 492 -29.25 2.06 -12.36
C THR A 492 -28.80 2.05 -13.81
N ILE A 493 -28.31 0.91 -14.32
CA ILE A 493 -27.90 0.77 -15.72
C ILE A 493 -29.11 0.93 -16.65
N MET A 494 -30.23 0.26 -16.33
CA MET A 494 -31.46 0.34 -17.14
C MET A 494 -32.06 1.74 -17.13
N GLU A 495 -32.18 2.37 -15.96
CA GLU A 495 -32.66 3.75 -15.82
C GLU A 495 -31.78 4.75 -16.56
N THR A 496 -30.45 4.59 -16.48
CA THR A 496 -29.53 5.47 -17.21
C THR A 496 -29.75 5.38 -18.71
N TYR A 497 -29.90 4.18 -19.25
CA TYR A 497 -30.16 3.99 -20.67
C TYR A 497 -31.51 4.59 -21.09
N ILE A 498 -32.59 4.28 -20.37
CA ILE A 498 -33.94 4.77 -20.65
C ILE A 498 -33.98 6.30 -20.57
N ASN A 499 -33.32 6.91 -19.58
CA ASN A 499 -33.26 8.37 -19.41
C ASN A 499 -32.48 9.07 -20.55
N GLN A 500 -31.49 8.42 -21.12
CA GLN A 500 -30.76 8.94 -22.29
C GLN A 500 -31.54 8.80 -23.59
N HIS A 501 -32.51 7.87 -23.64
CA HIS A 501 -33.33 7.55 -24.82
C HIS A 501 -34.82 7.72 -24.54
N LYS A 502 -35.23 8.94 -24.20
CA LYS A 502 -36.61 9.26 -23.74
C LYS A 502 -37.74 8.98 -24.75
N ASN A 503 -37.39 8.73 -26.00
CA ASN A 503 -38.39 8.52 -27.08
C ASN A 503 -38.71 7.03 -27.35
N LEU A 504 -38.23 6.14 -26.49
CA LEU A 504 -38.47 4.69 -26.67
C LEU A 504 -39.90 4.29 -26.34
N LYS A 505 -40.51 3.51 -27.24
CA LYS A 505 -41.80 2.82 -27.02
C LYS A 505 -41.60 1.59 -26.15
N PHE A 506 -42.66 1.13 -25.51
CA PHE A 506 -42.62 -0.01 -24.59
C PHE A 506 -42.01 -1.27 -25.21
N GLU A 507 -42.41 -1.65 -26.44
CA GLU A 507 -41.85 -2.80 -27.12
C GLU A 507 -40.39 -2.64 -27.55
N GLU A 508 -39.92 -1.42 -27.75
CA GLU A 508 -38.48 -1.13 -28.01
C GLU A 508 -37.66 -1.30 -26.75
N ILE A 509 -38.16 -0.85 -25.59
CA ILE A 509 -37.51 -1.05 -24.30
C ILE A 509 -37.38 -2.54 -23.99
N LYS A 510 -38.41 -3.35 -24.24
CA LYS A 510 -38.39 -4.83 -24.08
C LYS A 510 -37.37 -5.51 -25.02
N LYS A 511 -37.21 -5.01 -26.23
CA LYS A 511 -36.18 -5.55 -27.16
C LYS A 511 -34.78 -5.26 -26.71
N ILE A 512 -34.55 -4.06 -26.12
CA ILE A 512 -33.25 -3.65 -25.61
C ILE A 512 -32.88 -4.41 -24.33
N PHE A 513 -33.87 -4.67 -23.48
CA PHE A 513 -33.72 -5.43 -22.23
C PHE A 513 -34.57 -6.70 -22.28
N PRO A 514 -34.16 -7.73 -23.06
CA PRO A 514 -34.94 -8.94 -23.24
C PRO A 514 -34.93 -9.82 -21.99
N ASP A 515 -36.01 -10.61 -21.82
CA ASP A 515 -36.16 -11.53 -20.69
C ASP A 515 -35.04 -12.58 -20.61
N SER A 516 -34.33 -12.83 -21.72
CA SER A 516 -33.16 -13.72 -21.77
C SER A 516 -31.98 -13.23 -20.91
N MET A 517 -31.97 -11.98 -20.45
CA MET A 517 -30.99 -11.50 -19.48
C MET A 517 -31.17 -12.11 -18.08
N LEU A 518 -32.34 -12.66 -17.79
CA LEU A 518 -32.69 -13.32 -16.52
C LEU A 518 -32.60 -14.85 -16.65
N HIS A 519 -31.41 -15.39 -16.87
CA HIS A 519 -31.20 -16.83 -16.95
C HIS A 519 -31.61 -17.56 -15.65
N GLY A 520 -32.46 -18.58 -15.75
CA GLY A 520 -32.80 -19.45 -14.63
C GLY A 520 -33.83 -18.90 -13.63
N ILE A 521 -34.44 -17.76 -13.89
CA ILE A 521 -35.52 -17.20 -13.06
C ILE A 521 -36.85 -17.36 -13.78
N SER A 522 -37.81 -18.06 -13.14
CA SER A 522 -39.20 -18.10 -13.58
C SER A 522 -39.93 -16.82 -13.16
N GLY A 523 -40.46 -16.07 -14.11
CA GLY A 523 -41.22 -14.85 -13.84
C GLY A 523 -41.82 -14.27 -15.12
N PRO A 524 -42.67 -13.24 -15.03
CA PRO A 524 -43.38 -12.66 -16.19
C PRO A 524 -42.47 -11.83 -17.12
N GLY A 525 -41.17 -11.60 -16.77
CA GLY A 525 -40.21 -10.91 -17.63
C GLY A 525 -39.38 -9.88 -16.89
N LEU A 526 -38.34 -9.33 -17.58
CA LEU A 526 -37.45 -8.27 -17.03
C LEU A 526 -38.19 -6.92 -16.97
N ILE A 527 -38.98 -6.61 -17.99
CA ILE A 527 -39.83 -5.41 -18.07
C ILE A 527 -41.23 -5.87 -18.40
N VAL A 528 -42.20 -5.48 -17.57
CA VAL A 528 -43.58 -5.91 -17.68
C VAL A 528 -44.51 -4.70 -17.61
N GLU A 529 -45.62 -4.74 -18.35
CA GLU A 529 -46.66 -3.73 -18.29
C GLU A 529 -47.31 -3.71 -16.89
N ASP A 530 -47.56 -2.52 -16.36
CA ASP A 530 -48.13 -2.35 -15.03
C ASP A 530 -49.64 -2.60 -15.04
N THR A 531 -49.99 -3.86 -14.83
CA THR A 531 -51.38 -4.31 -14.74
C THR A 531 -51.77 -4.50 -13.27
N THR A 532 -53.10 -4.50 -12.98
CA THR A 532 -53.69 -4.64 -11.63
C THR A 532 -53.16 -5.88 -10.87
N ASP A 533 -52.79 -6.94 -11.59
CA ASP A 533 -52.29 -8.20 -11.03
C ASP A 533 -50.83 -8.13 -10.59
N LEU A 534 -50.06 -7.20 -11.12
CA LEU A 534 -48.64 -7.00 -10.77
C LEU A 534 -48.42 -6.27 -9.44
N GLN A 535 -49.44 -5.61 -8.91
CA GLN A 535 -49.34 -4.95 -7.57
C GLN A 535 -49.10 -5.95 -6.44
N SER A 536 -49.35 -7.25 -6.65
CA SER A 536 -49.07 -8.32 -5.68
C SER A 536 -47.66 -8.89 -5.77
N TYR A 537 -46.88 -8.58 -6.81
CA TYR A 537 -45.52 -9.11 -6.99
C TYR A 537 -44.47 -8.21 -6.34
N SER A 538 -43.91 -8.65 -5.21
CA SER A 538 -42.80 -7.97 -4.49
C SER A 538 -41.48 -7.90 -5.27
N ARG A 539 -41.40 -8.56 -6.45
CA ARG A 539 -40.21 -8.70 -7.29
C ARG A 539 -39.94 -7.56 -8.27
N TYR A 540 -40.82 -6.54 -8.31
CA TYR A 540 -40.71 -5.41 -9.22
C TYR A 540 -40.61 -4.08 -8.50
N TYR A 541 -39.87 -3.14 -9.14
CA TYR A 541 -39.82 -1.77 -8.66
C TYR A 541 -41.12 -1.05 -9.00
N LYS A 542 -41.86 -0.61 -7.99
CA LYS A 542 -43.16 0.07 -8.11
C LYS A 542 -43.01 1.59 -8.40
N ARG A 543 -42.04 1.99 -9.22
CA ARG A 543 -41.76 3.42 -9.46
C ARG A 543 -42.60 4.04 -10.57
N GLY A 544 -43.48 3.29 -11.24
CA GLY A 544 -44.41 3.80 -12.24
C GLY A 544 -43.72 4.40 -13.47
N TYR A 545 -42.81 3.65 -14.09
CA TYR A 545 -42.17 4.08 -15.34
C TYR A 545 -43.20 4.18 -16.45
N THR A 546 -43.08 5.17 -17.34
CA THR A 546 -43.98 5.37 -18.48
C THR A 546 -43.13 5.47 -19.76
N SER A 547 -43.48 4.70 -20.77
CA SER A 547 -42.85 4.76 -22.09
C SER A 547 -43.39 5.92 -22.93
N ASN A 548 -42.77 6.18 -24.09
CA ASN A 548 -43.20 7.26 -25.00
C ASN A 548 -44.60 7.04 -25.62
N ASP A 549 -45.10 5.83 -25.59
CA ASP A 549 -46.45 5.45 -26.00
C ASP A 549 -47.44 5.33 -24.84
N ASP A 550 -47.16 6.00 -23.71
CA ASP A 550 -47.97 6.12 -22.51
C ASP A 550 -48.28 4.79 -21.79
N ILE A 551 -47.52 3.73 -22.07
CA ILE A 551 -47.65 2.44 -21.38
C ILE A 551 -46.85 2.52 -20.06
N LYS A 552 -47.55 2.27 -18.93
CA LYS A 552 -46.92 2.12 -17.62
C LYS A 552 -46.32 0.75 -17.46
N TYR A 553 -45.09 0.68 -16.96
CA TYR A 553 -44.38 -0.57 -16.79
C TYR A 553 -43.54 -0.61 -15.50
N SER A 554 -43.19 -1.81 -15.08
CA SER A 554 -42.36 -2.10 -13.94
C SER A 554 -41.12 -2.90 -14.36
N ILE A 555 -40.00 -2.63 -13.66
CA ILE A 555 -38.70 -3.27 -13.90
C ILE A 555 -38.45 -4.30 -12.80
N PHE A 556 -37.99 -5.51 -13.22
CA PHE A 556 -37.65 -6.60 -12.31
C PHE A 556 -36.41 -6.22 -11.45
N LYS A 557 -36.48 -6.53 -10.15
CA LYS A 557 -35.50 -6.03 -9.18
C LYS A 557 -34.53 -7.08 -8.60
N GLN A 558 -34.73 -8.36 -8.90
CA GLN A 558 -33.92 -9.42 -8.29
C GLN A 558 -32.85 -9.92 -9.25
N TRP A 559 -31.64 -9.37 -9.14
CA TRP A 559 -30.50 -9.79 -9.90
C TRP A 559 -29.63 -10.76 -9.09
N THR A 560 -29.36 -11.95 -9.65
CA THR A 560 -28.55 -13.02 -9.05
C THR A 560 -27.10 -12.97 -9.55
N ILE A 561 -26.21 -13.79 -8.96
CA ILE A 561 -24.84 -13.98 -9.47
C ILE A 561 -24.86 -14.47 -10.92
N GLY A 562 -25.82 -15.34 -11.27
CA GLY A 562 -25.95 -15.89 -12.62
C GLY A 562 -26.40 -14.88 -13.68
N ASN A 563 -27.14 -13.84 -13.27
CA ASN A 563 -27.77 -12.88 -14.19
C ASN A 563 -27.05 -11.54 -14.30
N ILE A 564 -26.38 -11.11 -13.24
CA ILE A 564 -25.68 -9.82 -13.22
C ILE A 564 -24.63 -9.65 -14.34
N PRO A 565 -23.94 -10.70 -14.84
CA PRO A 565 -23.03 -10.57 -15.97
C PRO A 565 -23.69 -10.04 -17.24
N SER A 566 -24.95 -10.37 -17.49
CA SER A 566 -25.68 -9.94 -18.69
C SER A 566 -25.87 -8.44 -18.75
N ILE A 567 -26.29 -7.81 -17.64
CA ILE A 567 -26.46 -6.36 -17.58
C ILE A 567 -25.12 -5.60 -17.52
N ILE A 568 -24.08 -6.20 -16.93
CA ILE A 568 -22.72 -5.66 -16.96
C ILE A 568 -22.16 -5.66 -18.38
N GLN A 569 -22.43 -6.73 -19.14
CA GLN A 569 -22.03 -6.81 -20.54
C GLN A 569 -22.75 -5.72 -21.36
N PHE A 570 -24.05 -5.55 -21.16
CA PHE A 570 -24.82 -4.47 -21.78
C PHE A 570 -24.22 -3.08 -21.48
N ALA A 571 -23.85 -2.81 -20.22
CA ALA A 571 -23.21 -1.54 -19.85
C ALA A 571 -21.89 -1.31 -20.60
N LYS A 572 -21.07 -2.34 -20.75
CA LYS A 572 -19.82 -2.27 -21.52
C LYS A 572 -20.05 -1.97 -23.00
N GLU A 573 -21.10 -2.52 -23.61
CA GLU A 573 -21.49 -2.24 -24.99
C GLU A 573 -21.93 -0.78 -25.20
N GLN A 574 -22.39 -0.12 -24.12
CA GLN A 574 -22.68 1.31 -24.09
C GLN A 574 -21.47 2.18 -23.74
N ASN A 575 -20.26 1.60 -23.64
CA ASN A 575 -19.02 2.26 -23.19
C ASN A 575 -19.10 2.78 -21.74
N TRP A 576 -19.90 2.17 -20.88
CA TRP A 576 -19.99 2.50 -19.46
C TRP A 576 -19.07 1.58 -18.64
N SER A 577 -18.35 2.16 -17.67
CA SER A 577 -17.49 1.38 -16.79
C SER A 577 -18.30 0.77 -15.64
N VAL A 578 -18.11 -0.52 -15.42
CA VAL A 578 -18.62 -1.24 -14.25
C VAL A 578 -17.48 -2.03 -13.64
N GLU A 579 -17.17 -1.73 -12.39
CA GLU A 579 -16.10 -2.40 -11.66
C GLU A 579 -16.68 -3.09 -10.43
N LYS A 580 -16.22 -4.30 -10.16
CA LYS A 580 -16.54 -5.01 -8.92
C LYS A 580 -15.62 -4.48 -7.81
N LEU A 581 -16.22 -3.97 -6.72
CA LEU A 581 -15.53 -3.37 -5.58
C LEU A 581 -15.10 -4.41 -4.55
#